data_a16619c67ea77b641aec06996f2479ee
#
_entry.id   a16619c67ea77b641aec06996f2479ee
#
_cell.length_a   1.000
_cell.length_b   1.000
_cell.length_c   1.000
_cell.angle_alpha   90.00
_cell.angle_beta   90.00
_cell.angle_gamma   90.00
#
_symmetry.space_group_name_H-M   'P 1'
#
loop_
_entity.id
_entity.type
_entity.pdbx_description
1 polymer ?
#
loop_
_entity_poly.entity_id
_entity_poly.type
_entity_poly.pdbx_seq_one_letter_code
_entity_poly.pdbx_strand_id
1 'polypeptide(L)'
;MSSTRPTTSQPASARRSETGLAVSRRGLLAGAGVSGLALALAACGANSRSSAGAESAAAATGASGGTLYVLSTDTDINWDPAKSQSLATTSLALVHRRLTTWDITADGVPAVVPDLATDTGTASDDGLTWTYTLKEGITLEDGTPITASQIKYGIERSFAPALSGGLGYHKTLLAGAGDYTGPYDGEHLDSIEVPDETTIIFHLDHAYGDWPWIVSLPAFAPVPEASDDPATYAQAPVASGPYRVQEYRQGNSVTLARNENWSAATDQVRSALPDEIVFSLGQDEDTVSQRLIADSGNDQYAFSAQLLTASKLAQVSANDSVSARLATSDPGPLLYLAINTERITDPEVRQAIAYAVDKTAVQRTLGGELGAGIATTYITPGIPGQEDYDLYPTDMDKAKELLEGKEVPELILLSQNNEARLAISQAVQQSLTELGLKVTIDPQTTDAYTERATQGDGSTYDLTVVSWNPDYPSANANIQPLYASSEIGQGGHNVSRYSEPEVDRLITEALQETDAEAAAAKWAALDRRIAEDVPGVPLVNRRNSFLHGSKVTGFFVAPFPAYPNYLVLGVSE
;
A
#
# COMPACT_ATOMS: atom_id res chain seq x y z
N MET A 1 -6.29 -63.50 21.21
CA MET A 1 -6.49 -64.50 20.13
C MET A 1 -6.02 -63.82 18.87
N SER A 2 -4.80 -64.05 18.55
CA SER A 2 -4.21 -64.97 17.55
C SER A 2 -4.30 -64.30 16.17
N SER A 3 -3.18 -63.74 15.70
CA SER A 3 -2.13 -64.27 14.81
C SER A 3 -2.58 -64.22 13.35
N THR A 4 -1.88 -63.74 12.36
CA THR A 4 -0.51 -64.03 11.92
C THR A 4 -0.10 -63.12 10.73
N ARG A 5 1.16 -62.70 10.67
CA ARG A 5 1.88 -62.35 9.43
C ARG A 5 2.33 -63.64 8.70
N PRO A 6 2.69 -63.59 7.42
CA PRO A 6 4.11 -63.50 7.03
C PRO A 6 4.31 -62.69 5.71
N THR A 7 5.38 -61.96 5.56
CA THR A 7 6.81 -62.11 5.14
C THR A 7 7.08 -62.49 3.69
N THR A 8 7.96 -61.65 3.10
CA THR A 8 9.04 -61.86 2.10
C THR A 8 8.63 -61.90 0.63
N SER A 9 9.28 -61.20 -0.30
CA SER A 9 10.67 -61.26 -0.68
C SER A 9 11.02 -60.20 -1.74
N GLN A 10 12.17 -59.56 -1.60
CA GLN A 10 12.98 -59.05 -2.73
C GLN A 10 13.77 -60.23 -3.36
N PRO A 11 14.25 -60.15 -4.62
CA PRO A 11 15.56 -59.51 -4.85
C PRO A 11 15.81 -58.87 -6.25
N ALA A 12 16.78 -58.04 -6.29
CA ALA A 12 18.06 -57.95 -6.96
C ALA A 12 18.15 -57.27 -8.32
N SER A 13 18.83 -56.14 -8.28
CA SER A 13 20.01 -55.65 -9.03
C SER A 13 20.22 -56.02 -10.50
N ALA A 14 20.43 -54.99 -11.34
CA ALA A 14 21.46 -55.02 -12.38
C ALA A 14 21.96 -53.58 -12.68
N ARG A 15 23.29 -53.50 -12.76
CA ARG A 15 24.14 -52.32 -12.94
C ARG A 15 24.40 -52.01 -14.43
N ARG A 16 24.89 -50.75 -14.62
CA ARG A 16 25.81 -50.22 -15.68
C ARG A 16 25.11 -49.84 -16.99
N SER A 17 25.50 -48.72 -17.61
CA SER A 17 26.83 -48.15 -17.83
C SER A 17 26.77 -46.68 -18.20
N GLU A 18 27.80 -45.96 -17.79
CA GLU A 18 28.18 -44.60 -18.21
C GLU A 18 28.54 -44.55 -19.70
N THR A 19 28.25 -43.45 -20.38
CA THR A 19 29.18 -42.85 -21.36
C THR A 19 28.95 -41.35 -21.42
N GLY A 20 29.96 -40.64 -20.95
CA GLY A 20 30.08 -39.21 -21.16
C GLY A 20 30.73 -38.93 -22.51
N LEU A 21 30.41 -37.74 -23.05
CA LEU A 21 31.26 -37.09 -24.05
C LEU A 21 31.11 -35.57 -23.88
N ALA A 22 32.20 -34.98 -23.41
CA ALA A 22 32.50 -33.56 -23.51
C ALA A 22 33.23 -33.29 -24.81
N VAL A 23 32.95 -32.20 -25.51
CA VAL A 23 33.83 -31.44 -26.42
C VAL A 23 33.15 -30.09 -26.65
N SER A 24 33.67 -28.96 -26.25
CA SER A 24 34.84 -28.16 -26.65
C SER A 24 34.44 -27.02 -27.63
N ARG A 25 34.90 -25.85 -27.20
CA ARG A 25 34.86 -24.54 -27.90
C ARG A 25 35.51 -24.53 -29.27
N ARG A 26 35.06 -23.57 -30.12
CA ARG A 26 35.79 -22.83 -31.16
C ARG A 26 35.34 -23.05 -32.63
N GLY A 27 35.20 -21.87 -33.28
CA GLY A 27 35.28 -21.70 -34.74
C GLY A 27 34.14 -20.75 -35.22
N LEU A 28 34.26 -19.50 -35.31
CA LEU A 28 35.03 -18.55 -36.13
C LEU A 28 34.61 -18.49 -37.62
N LEU A 29 34.10 -17.30 -38.04
CA LEU A 29 34.22 -16.59 -39.35
C LEU A 29 33.46 -17.19 -40.55
N ALA A 30 32.78 -16.47 -41.43
CA ALA A 30 32.94 -15.17 -42.03
C ALA A 30 31.89 -15.00 -43.18
N GLY A 31 31.69 -13.79 -43.66
CA GLY A 31 31.05 -13.43 -44.96
C GLY A 31 30.05 -12.29 -44.80
N ALA A 32 30.29 -11.10 -44.97
CA ALA A 32 30.83 -10.15 -45.96
C ALA A 32 29.81 -9.71 -47.01
N GLY A 33 29.61 -8.39 -47.12
CA GLY A 33 29.00 -7.67 -48.24
C GLY A 33 28.22 -6.43 -47.77
N VAL A 34 28.81 -5.26 -47.60
CA VAL A 34 29.07 -4.14 -48.55
C VAL A 34 27.77 -3.50 -49.04
N SER A 35 27.42 -2.26 -48.88
CA SER A 35 27.97 -0.90 -49.04
C SER A 35 26.94 0.09 -48.48
N GLY A 36 27.14 1.30 -48.12
CA GLY A 36 28.08 2.33 -48.35
C GLY A 36 27.75 3.63 -47.64
N LEU A 37 28.79 4.30 -47.32
CA LEU A 37 29.12 5.70 -47.08
C LEU A 37 28.03 6.78 -46.97
N ALA A 38 28.09 7.61 -45.92
CA ALA A 38 28.57 9.00 -46.04
C ALA A 38 28.89 9.59 -44.65
N LEU A 39 30.10 10.11 -44.56
CA LEU A 39 30.67 10.93 -43.47
C LEU A 39 30.18 12.38 -43.51
N ALA A 40 30.10 13.03 -42.33
CA ALA A 40 30.70 14.35 -42.03
C ALA A 40 30.47 14.72 -40.56
N LEU A 41 31.50 14.74 -39.76
CA LEU A 41 32.18 15.81 -38.97
C LEU A 41 31.31 17.07 -38.70
N ALA A 42 31.22 17.63 -37.51
CA ALA A 42 32.18 17.93 -36.46
C ALA A 42 31.50 18.71 -35.31
N ALA A 43 31.90 18.38 -34.12
CA ALA A 43 32.38 19.23 -33.02
C ALA A 43 31.54 20.36 -32.39
N CYS A 44 31.52 20.28 -31.08
CA CYS A 44 31.54 21.33 -30.05
C CYS A 44 30.23 22.02 -29.63
N GLY A 45 29.89 21.77 -28.42
CA GLY A 45 29.45 22.85 -27.54
C GLY A 45 28.15 22.65 -26.79
N ALA A 46 28.31 22.39 -25.49
CA ALA A 46 27.45 22.88 -24.40
C ALA A 46 26.02 22.33 -24.25
N ASN A 47 25.87 21.53 -23.23
CA ASN A 47 24.77 21.53 -22.24
C ASN A 47 23.38 22.01 -22.72
N SER A 48 22.54 21.08 -23.04
CA SER A 48 21.12 21.13 -22.75
C SER A 48 20.66 19.69 -22.53
N ARG A 49 20.39 19.33 -21.28
CA ARG A 49 19.59 18.15 -20.97
C ARG A 49 18.19 18.40 -21.52
N SER A 50 17.96 17.94 -22.73
CA SER A 50 16.60 17.72 -23.20
C SER A 50 16.01 16.62 -22.32
N SER A 51 14.96 16.94 -21.61
CA SER A 51 14.00 15.99 -21.06
C SER A 51 13.69 14.95 -22.12
N ALA A 52 14.25 13.74 -21.94
CA ALA A 52 13.73 12.57 -22.60
C ALA A 52 12.29 12.41 -22.11
N GLY A 53 11.34 12.50 -23.04
CA GLY A 53 9.95 12.23 -22.75
C GLY A 53 9.85 10.86 -22.09
N ALA A 54 9.19 10.82 -20.95
CA ALA A 54 8.76 9.59 -20.33
C ALA A 54 8.00 8.79 -21.38
N GLU A 55 8.52 7.63 -21.76
CA GLU A 55 7.72 6.65 -22.48
C GLU A 55 6.56 6.28 -21.54
N SER A 56 5.37 6.70 -21.95
CA SER A 56 4.10 6.38 -21.30
C SER A 56 4.08 4.91 -20.89
N ALA A 57 3.63 4.65 -19.67
CA ALA A 57 3.34 3.33 -19.13
C ALA A 57 2.80 2.39 -20.22
N ALA A 58 3.30 1.17 -20.26
CA ALA A 58 2.97 0.19 -21.28
C ALA A 58 1.44 0.14 -21.45
N ALA A 59 0.97 0.49 -22.64
CA ALA A 59 -0.45 0.44 -22.97
C ALA A 59 -0.97 -0.95 -22.59
N ALA A 60 -1.99 -0.99 -21.72
CA ALA A 60 -2.59 -2.24 -21.29
C ALA A 60 -2.96 -3.08 -22.52
N THR A 61 -2.40 -4.27 -22.63
CA THR A 61 -2.56 -5.16 -23.80
C THR A 61 -3.89 -5.91 -23.77
N GLY A 62 -4.94 -5.37 -23.09
CA GLY A 62 -6.27 -5.94 -23.01
C GLY A 62 -7.16 -5.50 -24.17
N ALA A 63 -8.09 -6.37 -24.60
CA ALA A 63 -9.17 -5.98 -25.49
C ALA A 63 -10.12 -5.01 -24.77
N SER A 64 -10.60 -3.99 -25.50
CA SER A 64 -11.66 -3.11 -25.00
C SER A 64 -13.00 -3.82 -25.15
N GLY A 65 -13.85 -3.73 -24.11
CA GLY A 65 -15.21 -4.29 -24.11
C GLY A 65 -15.47 -5.29 -23.00
N GLY A 66 -16.70 -5.77 -22.91
CA GLY A 66 -17.13 -6.80 -21.96
C GLY A 66 -17.37 -6.28 -20.54
N THR A 67 -17.73 -7.22 -19.64
CA THR A 67 -18.03 -6.93 -18.23
C THR A 67 -16.97 -7.55 -17.32
N LEU A 68 -16.37 -6.74 -16.45
CA LEU A 68 -15.48 -7.17 -15.38
C LEU A 68 -16.28 -7.32 -14.08
N TYR A 69 -16.10 -8.44 -13.38
CA TYR A 69 -16.76 -8.69 -12.09
C TYR A 69 -15.77 -8.58 -10.94
N VAL A 70 -16.15 -7.86 -9.90
CA VAL A 70 -15.40 -7.74 -8.64
C VAL A 70 -16.20 -8.44 -7.54
N LEU A 71 -15.66 -9.52 -6.99
CA LEU A 71 -16.32 -10.29 -5.93
C LEU A 71 -15.81 -9.78 -4.58
N SER A 72 -16.72 -9.25 -3.73
CA SER A 72 -16.37 -8.66 -2.45
C SER A 72 -17.19 -9.25 -1.30
N THR A 73 -16.52 -9.44 -0.15
CA THR A 73 -17.19 -9.76 1.12
C THR A 73 -17.83 -8.55 1.75
N ASP A 74 -17.41 -7.33 1.35
CA ASP A 74 -17.99 -6.09 1.84
C ASP A 74 -19.46 -6.01 1.46
N THR A 75 -20.29 -5.54 2.38
CA THR A 75 -21.73 -5.39 2.17
C THR A 75 -22.10 -4.03 1.58
N ASP A 76 -21.12 -3.13 1.49
CA ASP A 76 -21.31 -1.76 1.03
C ASP A 76 -20.04 -1.21 0.39
N ILE A 77 -20.20 -0.26 -0.54
CA ILE A 77 -19.12 0.57 -1.08
C ILE A 77 -19.57 2.03 -0.97
N ASN A 78 -18.79 2.81 -0.25
CA ASN A 78 -19.04 4.23 -0.10
C ASN A 78 -18.34 4.99 -1.25
N TRP A 79 -19.13 5.54 -2.18
CA TRP A 79 -18.62 6.31 -3.32
C TRP A 79 -18.42 7.79 -3.02
N ASP A 80 -18.74 8.25 -1.79
CA ASP A 80 -18.49 9.62 -1.39
C ASP A 80 -17.00 9.83 -1.08
N PRO A 81 -16.30 10.70 -1.85
CA PRO A 81 -14.87 10.92 -1.65
C PRO A 81 -14.53 11.52 -0.27
N ALA A 82 -15.45 12.25 0.36
CA ALA A 82 -15.21 12.79 1.70
C ALA A 82 -15.17 11.73 2.80
N LYS A 83 -15.83 10.58 2.61
CA LYS A 83 -15.96 9.50 3.59
C LYS A 83 -15.10 8.29 3.25
N SER A 84 -14.36 8.31 2.15
CA SER A 84 -13.64 7.15 1.64
C SER A 84 -12.18 7.12 2.09
N GLN A 85 -11.72 5.91 2.41
CA GLN A 85 -10.30 5.58 2.59
C GLN A 85 -9.76 4.76 1.40
N SER A 86 -10.47 4.77 0.27
CA SER A 86 -10.11 4.01 -0.92
C SER A 86 -8.79 4.50 -1.52
N LEU A 87 -7.91 3.56 -1.85
CA LEU A 87 -6.62 3.85 -2.48
C LEU A 87 -6.80 4.42 -3.90
N ALA A 88 -5.80 5.15 -4.38
CA ALA A 88 -5.82 5.77 -5.71
C ALA A 88 -5.84 4.76 -6.88
N THR A 89 -5.74 3.47 -6.62
CA THR A 89 -5.71 2.39 -7.62
C THR A 89 -6.94 1.47 -7.57
N THR A 90 -7.90 1.73 -6.67
CA THR A 90 -9.04 0.84 -6.45
C THR A 90 -10.38 1.46 -6.90
N SER A 91 -11.49 0.97 -6.39
CA SER A 91 -12.85 1.26 -6.87
C SER A 91 -13.16 2.75 -7.05
N LEU A 92 -12.87 3.58 -6.05
CA LEU A 92 -13.23 5.00 -6.10
C LEU A 92 -12.47 5.76 -7.20
N ALA A 93 -11.24 5.33 -7.52
CA ALA A 93 -10.43 5.95 -8.56
C ALA A 93 -10.93 5.68 -9.98
N LEU A 94 -11.84 4.72 -10.16
CA LEU A 94 -12.56 4.48 -11.42
C LEU A 94 -13.63 5.56 -11.66
N VAL A 95 -14.19 6.14 -10.59
CA VAL A 95 -15.29 7.11 -10.63
C VAL A 95 -14.79 8.54 -10.46
N HIS A 96 -13.80 8.75 -9.60
CA HIS A 96 -13.30 10.08 -9.25
C HIS A 96 -11.85 10.27 -9.65
N ARG A 97 -11.56 11.39 -10.34
CA ARG A 97 -10.22 11.92 -10.56
C ARG A 97 -9.90 12.94 -9.45
N ARG A 98 -8.61 13.20 -9.23
CA ARG A 98 -8.09 14.13 -8.21
C ARG A 98 -7.05 15.05 -8.86
N LEU A 99 -6.46 15.98 -8.11
CA LEU A 99 -5.41 16.86 -8.66
C LEU A 99 -4.21 16.05 -9.18
N THR A 100 -3.74 15.11 -8.38
CA THR A 100 -2.70 14.14 -8.73
C THR A 100 -3.24 12.72 -8.54
N THR A 101 -2.51 11.72 -9.02
CA THR A 101 -2.80 10.30 -8.82
C THR A 101 -1.50 9.50 -8.76
N TRP A 102 -1.62 8.18 -8.66
CA TRP A 102 -0.47 7.28 -8.57
C TRP A 102 -0.25 6.56 -9.89
N ASP A 103 0.99 6.60 -10.39
CA ASP A 103 1.45 5.69 -11.42
C ASP A 103 2.11 4.48 -10.74
N ILE A 104 1.46 3.31 -10.88
CA ILE A 104 1.89 2.06 -10.26
C ILE A 104 1.97 1.00 -11.35
N THR A 105 3.19 0.54 -11.60
CA THR A 105 3.47 -0.61 -12.47
C THR A 105 3.79 -1.85 -11.63
N ALA A 106 3.74 -3.04 -12.25
CA ALA A 106 3.98 -4.31 -11.56
C ALA A 106 5.36 -4.37 -10.87
N ASP A 107 6.38 -3.82 -11.52
CA ASP A 107 7.79 -3.89 -11.08
C ASP A 107 8.35 -2.51 -10.71
N GLY A 108 7.51 -1.45 -10.74
CA GLY A 108 7.93 -0.07 -10.55
C GLY A 108 7.80 0.42 -9.11
N VAL A 109 8.63 1.41 -8.79
CA VAL A 109 8.42 2.23 -7.60
C VAL A 109 7.25 3.18 -7.89
N PRO A 110 6.25 3.30 -6.99
CA PRO A 110 5.14 4.22 -7.17
C PRO A 110 5.61 5.67 -7.37
N ALA A 111 4.97 6.36 -8.31
CA ALA A 111 5.22 7.77 -8.55
C ALA A 111 3.91 8.58 -8.46
N VAL A 112 3.99 9.79 -7.90
CA VAL A 112 2.90 10.75 -7.99
C VAL A 112 2.96 11.41 -9.37
N VAL A 113 1.82 11.44 -10.06
CA VAL A 113 1.69 12.00 -11.41
C VAL A 113 0.49 12.94 -11.52
N PRO A 114 0.49 13.89 -12.47
CA PRO A 114 -0.65 14.77 -12.69
C PRO A 114 -1.90 14.00 -13.13
N ASP A 115 -3.06 14.28 -12.49
CA ASP A 115 -4.37 13.75 -12.91
C ASP A 115 -5.24 14.87 -13.51
N LEU A 116 -6.00 15.61 -12.68
CA LEU A 116 -6.73 16.81 -13.13
C LEU A 116 -5.79 18.00 -13.33
N ALA A 117 -4.72 18.08 -12.55
CA ALA A 117 -3.71 19.14 -12.67
C ALA A 117 -2.76 18.91 -13.86
N THR A 118 -2.12 19.98 -14.33
CA THR A 118 -1.11 19.95 -15.40
C THR A 118 0.23 19.37 -14.96
N ASP A 119 0.53 19.48 -13.66
CA ASP A 119 1.75 19.01 -13.01
C ASP A 119 1.45 18.49 -11.59
N THR A 120 2.47 18.13 -10.84
CA THR A 120 2.35 17.64 -9.46
C THR A 120 2.30 18.75 -8.42
N GLY A 121 2.17 20.01 -8.84
CA GLY A 121 2.12 21.19 -8.00
C GLY A 121 3.45 21.94 -7.91
N THR A 122 3.36 23.24 -7.71
CA THR A 122 4.52 24.13 -7.52
C THR A 122 4.51 24.66 -6.10
N ALA A 123 5.54 24.32 -5.33
CA ALA A 123 5.74 24.85 -3.98
C ALA A 123 6.37 26.25 -4.01
N SER A 124 6.01 27.09 -3.03
CA SER A 124 6.78 28.30 -2.70
C SER A 124 8.14 27.93 -2.07
N ASP A 125 9.08 28.88 -2.05
CA ASP A 125 10.43 28.67 -1.50
C ASP A 125 10.43 28.22 -0.02
N ASP A 126 9.40 28.59 0.74
CA ASP A 126 9.23 28.21 2.15
C ASP A 126 8.39 26.92 2.32
N GLY A 127 7.89 26.33 1.22
CA GLY A 127 7.06 25.14 1.23
C GLY A 127 5.66 25.30 1.84
N LEU A 128 5.24 26.55 2.16
CA LEU A 128 3.96 26.83 2.80
C LEU A 128 2.81 27.04 1.82
N THR A 129 3.11 27.27 0.54
CA THR A 129 2.10 27.50 -0.48
C THR A 129 2.31 26.55 -1.65
N TRP A 130 1.24 25.89 -2.09
CA TRP A 130 1.24 25.00 -3.24
C TRP A 130 0.21 25.45 -4.27
N THR A 131 0.63 25.61 -5.51
CA THR A 131 -0.23 26.04 -6.63
C THR A 131 -0.39 24.94 -7.65
N TYR A 132 -1.64 24.72 -8.08
CA TYR A 132 -2.01 23.78 -9.14
C TYR A 132 -2.82 24.48 -10.21
N THR A 133 -2.58 24.11 -11.47
CA THR A 133 -3.37 24.55 -12.63
C THR A 133 -4.07 23.32 -13.21
N LEU A 134 -5.38 23.41 -13.45
CA LEU A 134 -6.16 22.32 -14.03
C LEU A 134 -5.90 22.19 -15.54
N LYS A 135 -5.92 20.96 -16.04
CA LYS A 135 -5.94 20.67 -17.48
C LYS A 135 -7.25 21.18 -18.10
N GLU A 136 -7.17 21.73 -19.29
CA GLU A 136 -8.35 22.17 -20.04
C GLU A 136 -9.14 20.99 -20.63
N GLY A 137 -10.45 21.18 -20.82
CA GLY A 137 -11.32 20.26 -21.54
C GLY A 137 -11.69 18.98 -20.78
N ILE A 138 -11.44 18.90 -19.50
CA ILE A 138 -11.91 17.78 -18.66
C ILE A 138 -13.30 18.14 -18.11
N THR A 139 -14.23 17.19 -18.21
CA THR A 139 -15.62 17.38 -17.80
C THR A 139 -16.09 16.29 -16.84
N LEU A 140 -17.14 16.60 -16.09
CA LEU A 140 -17.92 15.63 -15.34
C LEU A 140 -18.78 14.76 -16.28
N GLU A 141 -19.44 13.73 -15.72
CA GLU A 141 -20.27 12.79 -16.49
C GLU A 141 -21.46 13.43 -17.24
N ASP A 142 -21.90 14.59 -16.81
CA ASP A 142 -22.97 15.36 -17.47
C ASP A 142 -22.46 16.33 -18.55
N GLY A 143 -21.14 16.37 -18.76
CA GLY A 143 -20.46 17.27 -19.69
C GLY A 143 -20.14 18.65 -19.12
N THR A 144 -20.45 18.92 -17.85
CA THR A 144 -20.07 20.16 -17.16
C THR A 144 -18.56 20.25 -16.98
N PRO A 145 -17.88 21.36 -17.32
CA PRO A 145 -16.44 21.52 -17.08
C PRO A 145 -16.08 21.38 -15.59
N ILE A 146 -14.96 20.71 -15.32
CA ILE A 146 -14.41 20.64 -13.97
C ILE A 146 -13.70 21.96 -13.65
N THR A 147 -14.00 22.52 -12.47
CA THR A 147 -13.43 23.80 -12.01
C THR A 147 -12.71 23.62 -10.66
N ALA A 148 -11.79 24.55 -10.38
CA ALA A 148 -11.08 24.63 -9.11
C ALA A 148 -12.03 24.81 -7.90
N SER A 149 -13.16 25.53 -8.10
CA SER A 149 -14.20 25.70 -7.07
C SER A 149 -14.86 24.39 -6.67
N GLN A 150 -15.09 23.48 -7.61
CA GLN A 150 -15.67 22.14 -7.31
C GLN A 150 -14.68 21.28 -6.51
N ILE A 151 -13.39 21.41 -6.75
CA ILE A 151 -12.36 20.71 -5.98
C ILE A 151 -12.28 21.30 -4.56
N LYS A 152 -12.23 22.65 -4.45
CA LYS A 152 -12.30 23.32 -3.16
C LYS A 152 -13.49 22.86 -2.35
N TYR A 153 -14.68 22.85 -2.93
CA TYR A 153 -15.90 22.39 -2.27
C TYR A 153 -15.81 20.93 -1.84
N GLY A 154 -15.27 20.04 -2.68
CA GLY A 154 -15.03 18.62 -2.35
C GLY A 154 -14.14 18.44 -1.12
N ILE A 155 -13.08 19.26 -0.99
CA ILE A 155 -12.20 19.27 0.17
C ILE A 155 -12.94 19.80 1.40
N GLU A 156 -13.57 20.96 1.28
CA GLU A 156 -14.26 21.65 2.38
C GLU A 156 -15.37 20.77 2.98
N ARG A 157 -16.15 20.08 2.17
CA ARG A 157 -17.24 19.23 2.67
C ARG A 157 -16.72 18.03 3.50
N SER A 158 -15.48 17.60 3.29
CA SER A 158 -14.88 16.51 4.06
C SER A 158 -14.69 16.85 5.54
N PHE A 159 -14.66 18.13 5.90
CA PHE A 159 -14.57 18.59 7.29
C PHE A 159 -15.88 18.42 8.06
N ALA A 160 -17.01 18.29 7.38
CA ALA A 160 -18.30 18.19 8.03
C ALA A 160 -18.38 16.91 8.90
N PRO A 161 -18.86 17.02 10.17
CA PRO A 161 -18.97 15.87 11.07
C PRO A 161 -19.83 14.73 10.51
N ALA A 162 -20.85 15.06 9.71
CA ALA A 162 -21.72 14.09 9.04
C ALA A 162 -21.00 13.27 7.96
N LEU A 163 -19.84 13.74 7.47
CA LEU A 163 -19.01 13.13 6.45
C LEU A 163 -17.67 12.60 7.01
N SER A 164 -17.62 12.31 8.31
CA SER A 164 -16.44 11.72 8.96
C SER A 164 -16.15 10.30 8.43
N GLY A 165 -14.89 9.86 8.59
CA GLY A 165 -14.41 8.51 8.27
C GLY A 165 -13.49 8.41 7.06
N GLY A 166 -13.31 9.48 6.28
CA GLY A 166 -12.31 9.54 5.22
C GLY A 166 -10.91 9.86 5.72
N LEU A 167 -9.92 9.78 4.83
CA LEU A 167 -8.53 10.17 5.11
C LEU A 167 -8.45 11.69 5.35
N GLY A 168 -7.89 12.09 6.47
CA GLY A 168 -7.99 13.45 7.02
C GLY A 168 -6.69 14.26 7.07
N TYR A 169 -5.61 13.85 6.40
CA TYR A 169 -4.31 14.54 6.43
C TYR A 169 -4.38 16.05 6.17
N HIS A 170 -5.15 16.46 5.19
CA HIS A 170 -5.34 17.87 4.83
C HIS A 170 -5.96 18.71 5.95
N LYS A 171 -6.71 18.10 6.88
CA LYS A 171 -7.38 18.79 7.98
C LYS A 171 -6.40 19.37 9.01
N THR A 172 -5.24 18.74 9.16
CA THR A 172 -4.17 19.17 10.05
C THR A 172 -3.08 19.97 9.32
N LEU A 173 -3.05 19.88 7.98
CA LEU A 173 -2.02 20.53 7.17
C LEU A 173 -2.46 21.89 6.64
N LEU A 174 -3.76 22.11 6.37
CA LEU A 174 -4.27 23.39 5.86
C LEU A 174 -4.31 24.43 6.98
N ALA A 175 -3.77 25.63 6.70
CA ALA A 175 -3.69 26.72 7.65
C ALA A 175 -5.09 27.14 8.14
N GLY A 176 -5.26 27.28 9.46
CA GLY A 176 -6.51 27.73 10.05
C GLY A 176 -7.68 26.73 9.96
N ALA A 177 -7.43 25.48 9.57
CA ALA A 177 -8.48 24.47 9.36
C ALA A 177 -8.97 23.77 10.65
N GLY A 178 -8.29 23.98 11.79
CA GLY A 178 -8.52 23.22 13.01
C GLY A 178 -9.94 23.27 13.58
N ASP A 179 -10.61 24.42 13.45
CA ASP A 179 -11.99 24.62 13.93
C ASP A 179 -13.04 24.61 12.80
N TYR A 180 -12.60 24.37 11.55
CA TYR A 180 -13.51 24.37 10.41
C TYR A 180 -14.38 23.10 10.37
N THR A 181 -15.70 23.27 10.16
CA THR A 181 -16.68 22.17 10.22
C THR A 181 -17.43 21.94 8.90
N GLY A 182 -16.88 22.44 7.80
CA GLY A 182 -17.44 22.25 6.46
C GLY A 182 -18.25 23.45 5.95
N PRO A 183 -18.67 23.42 4.68
CA PRO A 183 -19.26 24.57 4.01
C PRO A 183 -20.77 24.73 4.25
N TYR A 184 -21.42 23.81 4.99
CA TYR A 184 -22.88 23.75 5.12
C TYR A 184 -23.49 24.91 5.91
N ASP A 185 -22.68 25.63 6.69
CA ASP A 185 -23.09 26.87 7.38
C ASP A 185 -22.75 28.14 6.57
N GLY A 186 -22.25 27.97 5.32
CA GLY A 186 -21.91 29.06 4.41
C GLY A 186 -20.51 29.66 4.64
N GLU A 187 -19.69 29.03 5.48
CA GLU A 187 -18.29 29.40 5.69
C GLU A 187 -17.37 28.61 4.77
N HIS A 188 -16.31 29.24 4.31
CA HIS A 188 -15.29 28.63 3.45
C HIS A 188 -13.88 28.79 4.05
N LEU A 189 -12.99 27.83 3.70
CA LEU A 189 -11.58 27.91 4.12
C LEU A 189 -10.82 28.95 3.31
N ASP A 190 -10.27 29.96 4.00
CA ASP A 190 -9.39 30.97 3.39
C ASP A 190 -8.05 30.37 2.91
N SER A 191 -7.63 29.25 3.50
CA SER A 191 -6.38 28.55 3.13
C SER A 191 -6.47 27.80 1.79
N ILE A 192 -7.64 27.78 1.16
CA ILE A 192 -7.83 27.27 -0.20
C ILE A 192 -8.31 28.42 -1.08
N GLU A 193 -7.40 29.00 -1.86
CA GLU A 193 -7.73 30.09 -2.79
C GLU A 193 -8.07 29.54 -4.18
N VAL A 194 -9.04 30.16 -4.82
CA VAL A 194 -9.46 29.88 -6.21
C VAL A 194 -9.51 31.21 -6.96
N PRO A 195 -8.36 31.67 -7.51
CA PRO A 195 -8.28 32.95 -8.21
C PRO A 195 -9.09 32.97 -9.52
N ASP A 196 -9.21 31.82 -10.17
CA ASP A 196 -9.98 31.61 -11.41
C ASP A 196 -10.47 30.16 -11.50
N GLU A 197 -11.17 29.80 -12.59
CA GLU A 197 -11.80 28.48 -12.77
C GLU A 197 -10.79 27.32 -12.84
N THR A 198 -9.53 27.59 -13.15
CA THR A 198 -8.48 26.60 -13.40
C THR A 198 -7.35 26.59 -12.38
N THR A 199 -7.25 27.60 -11.52
CA THR A 199 -6.17 27.73 -10.55
C THR A 199 -6.67 27.48 -9.13
N ILE A 200 -5.97 26.60 -8.39
CA ILE A 200 -6.21 26.36 -6.96
C ILE A 200 -4.89 26.49 -6.21
N ILE A 201 -4.92 27.21 -5.08
CA ILE A 201 -3.77 27.49 -4.24
C ILE A 201 -4.08 27.03 -2.82
N PHE A 202 -3.15 26.29 -2.22
CA PHE A 202 -3.23 25.79 -0.85
C PHE A 202 -2.22 26.51 0.03
N HIS A 203 -2.64 26.99 1.19
CA HIS A 203 -1.78 27.53 2.22
C HIS A 203 -1.71 26.54 3.38
N LEU A 204 -0.51 26.06 3.70
CA LEU A 204 -0.27 25.08 4.75
C LEU A 204 0.12 25.75 6.06
N ASP A 205 -0.20 25.10 7.17
CA ASP A 205 0.21 25.52 8.53
C ASP A 205 1.72 25.36 8.74
N HIS A 206 2.29 24.34 8.10
CA HIS A 206 3.74 24.08 8.06
C HIS A 206 4.14 23.45 6.73
N ALA A 207 5.41 23.58 6.35
CA ALA A 207 5.92 23.01 5.11
C ALA A 207 5.79 21.49 5.10
N TYR A 208 5.30 20.96 3.96
CA TYR A 208 5.02 19.53 3.81
C TYR A 208 5.35 19.07 2.39
N GLY A 209 6.52 18.43 2.20
CA GLY A 209 7.02 18.01 0.89
C GLY A 209 6.18 16.92 0.22
N ASP A 210 5.46 16.13 1.01
CA ASP A 210 4.54 15.09 0.52
C ASP A 210 3.16 15.62 0.07
N TRP A 211 2.96 16.94 0.02
CA TRP A 211 1.68 17.52 -0.40
C TRP A 211 1.16 16.99 -1.73
N PRO A 212 1.99 16.70 -2.76
CA PRO A 212 1.54 16.06 -4.00
C PRO A 212 0.86 14.70 -3.79
N TRP A 213 1.24 13.93 -2.76
CA TRP A 213 0.56 12.68 -2.39
C TRP A 213 -0.76 12.94 -1.68
N ILE A 214 -0.84 14.00 -0.87
CA ILE A 214 -2.06 14.36 -0.13
C ILE A 214 -3.17 14.76 -1.09
N VAL A 215 -2.86 15.54 -2.13
CA VAL A 215 -3.87 15.95 -3.13
C VAL A 215 -4.28 14.83 -4.09
N SER A 216 -3.70 13.65 -3.95
CA SER A 216 -4.13 12.41 -4.61
C SER A 216 -5.19 11.64 -3.80
N LEU A 217 -5.47 12.03 -2.56
CA LEU A 217 -6.43 11.37 -1.69
C LEU A 217 -7.88 11.66 -2.10
N PRO A 218 -8.86 10.82 -1.70
CA PRO A 218 -10.24 10.92 -2.15
C PRO A 218 -10.88 12.30 -1.99
N ALA A 219 -10.67 12.98 -0.86
CA ALA A 219 -11.27 14.29 -0.57
C ALA A 219 -10.97 15.38 -1.61
N PHE A 220 -9.93 15.21 -2.42
CA PHE A 220 -9.53 16.17 -3.48
C PHE A 220 -10.25 15.93 -4.82
N ALA A 221 -11.26 15.09 -4.85
CA ALA A 221 -12.12 14.93 -6.01
C ALA A 221 -13.07 16.15 -6.18
N PRO A 222 -13.38 16.56 -7.43
CA PRO A 222 -14.34 17.61 -7.67
C PRO A 222 -15.75 17.16 -7.29
N VAL A 223 -16.46 17.97 -6.51
CA VAL A 223 -17.86 17.78 -6.14
C VAL A 223 -18.65 19.04 -6.49
N PRO A 224 -19.60 18.98 -7.42
CA PRO A 224 -20.49 20.12 -7.67
C PRO A 224 -21.39 20.36 -6.46
N GLU A 225 -21.37 21.57 -5.90
CA GLU A 225 -22.19 21.94 -4.74
C GLU A 225 -23.69 21.69 -4.98
N ALA A 226 -24.17 22.00 -6.18
CA ALA A 226 -25.58 21.81 -6.57
C ALA A 226 -26.04 20.34 -6.57
N SER A 227 -25.09 19.38 -6.61
CA SER A 227 -25.35 17.93 -6.63
C SER A 227 -25.04 17.27 -5.28
N ASP A 228 -24.58 18.04 -4.29
CA ASP A 228 -24.21 17.49 -2.98
C ASP A 228 -25.44 17.31 -2.08
N ASP A 229 -25.74 16.05 -1.80
CA ASP A 229 -26.63 15.63 -0.73
C ASP A 229 -25.88 14.64 0.18
N PRO A 230 -25.44 15.05 1.36
CA PRO A 230 -24.68 14.18 2.27
C PRO A 230 -25.33 12.85 2.63
N ALA A 231 -26.65 12.74 2.45
CA ALA A 231 -27.39 11.51 2.75
C ALA A 231 -27.34 10.50 1.61
N THR A 232 -27.22 10.96 0.35
CA THR A 232 -27.37 10.10 -0.83
C THR A 232 -26.16 10.10 -1.77
N TYR A 233 -25.24 11.07 -1.63
CA TYR A 233 -24.06 11.22 -2.51
C TYR A 233 -23.21 9.95 -2.58
N ALA A 234 -23.09 9.20 -1.48
CA ALA A 234 -22.37 7.93 -1.44
C ALA A 234 -22.94 6.83 -2.36
N GLN A 235 -24.16 6.96 -2.86
CA GLN A 235 -24.81 5.97 -3.72
C GLN A 235 -24.92 6.44 -5.18
N ALA A 236 -24.90 7.76 -5.41
CA ALA A 236 -25.00 8.36 -6.72
C ALA A 236 -24.09 9.61 -6.83
N PRO A 237 -22.76 9.43 -6.75
CA PRO A 237 -21.83 10.53 -6.89
C PRO A 237 -21.78 11.01 -8.33
N VAL A 238 -21.39 12.27 -8.54
CA VAL A 238 -21.11 12.81 -9.88
C VAL A 238 -19.68 12.40 -10.28
N ALA A 239 -19.56 11.64 -11.36
CA ALA A 239 -18.29 11.08 -11.79
C ALA A 239 -17.43 12.07 -12.59
N SER A 240 -16.13 12.06 -12.34
CA SER A 240 -15.08 12.72 -13.13
C SER A 240 -14.13 11.72 -13.81
N GLY A 241 -14.20 10.44 -13.43
CA GLY A 241 -13.40 9.35 -13.95
C GLY A 241 -14.02 8.62 -15.15
N PRO A 242 -13.39 7.51 -15.60
CA PRO A 242 -13.85 6.75 -16.77
C PRO A 242 -15.16 6.00 -16.58
N TYR A 243 -15.61 5.84 -15.36
CA TYR A 243 -16.87 5.17 -15.05
C TYR A 243 -17.75 6.03 -14.15
N ARG A 244 -19.06 5.78 -14.24
CA ARG A 244 -20.08 6.37 -13.37
C ARG A 244 -20.91 5.26 -12.72
N VAL A 245 -21.46 5.53 -11.54
CA VAL A 245 -22.40 4.62 -10.88
C VAL A 245 -23.71 4.60 -11.67
N GLN A 246 -24.00 3.46 -12.31
CA GLN A 246 -25.25 3.29 -13.07
C GLN A 246 -26.37 2.74 -12.18
N GLU A 247 -26.04 1.78 -11.32
CA GLU A 247 -26.98 1.16 -10.41
C GLU A 247 -26.30 0.82 -9.09
N TYR A 248 -26.96 1.13 -7.99
CA TYR A 248 -26.52 0.77 -6.64
C TYR A 248 -27.63 0.00 -5.94
N ARG A 249 -27.37 -1.28 -5.64
CA ARG A 249 -28.26 -2.17 -4.88
C ARG A 249 -27.58 -2.54 -3.55
N GLN A 250 -27.89 -1.78 -2.51
CA GLN A 250 -27.29 -1.95 -1.19
C GLN A 250 -27.28 -3.42 -0.74
N GLY A 251 -26.15 -3.88 -0.23
CA GLY A 251 -25.93 -5.25 0.22
C GLY A 251 -25.88 -6.31 -0.87
N ASN A 252 -25.99 -5.93 -2.15
CA ASN A 252 -26.04 -6.88 -3.27
C ASN A 252 -25.01 -6.56 -4.37
N SER A 253 -25.13 -5.40 -5.02
CA SER A 253 -24.26 -5.09 -6.15
C SER A 253 -24.18 -3.60 -6.45
N VAL A 254 -23.06 -3.19 -7.07
CA VAL A 254 -22.94 -1.90 -7.73
C VAL A 254 -22.51 -2.13 -9.16
N THR A 255 -23.18 -1.49 -10.10
CA THR A 255 -22.83 -1.52 -11.52
C THR A 255 -22.27 -0.17 -11.94
N LEU A 256 -21.07 -0.17 -12.47
CA LEU A 256 -20.45 0.98 -13.10
C LEU A 256 -20.55 0.85 -14.62
N ALA A 257 -21.03 1.90 -15.28
CA ALA A 257 -21.00 2.03 -16.74
C ALA A 257 -19.95 3.06 -17.17
N ARG A 258 -19.51 3.01 -18.41
CA ARG A 258 -18.60 4.01 -18.97
C ARG A 258 -19.16 5.42 -18.82
N ASN A 259 -18.28 6.35 -18.49
CA ASN A 259 -18.53 7.77 -18.60
C ASN A 259 -18.16 8.23 -20.03
N GLU A 260 -19.14 8.54 -20.84
CA GLU A 260 -18.93 8.93 -22.25
C GLU A 260 -18.23 10.29 -22.39
N ASN A 261 -18.22 11.11 -21.34
CA ASN A 261 -17.52 12.40 -21.30
C ASN A 261 -16.07 12.30 -20.81
N TRP A 262 -15.61 11.11 -20.41
CA TRP A 262 -14.21 10.90 -20.07
C TRP A 262 -13.36 10.66 -21.31
N SER A 263 -12.12 11.16 -21.32
CA SER A 263 -11.17 11.01 -22.42
C SER A 263 -9.83 10.46 -21.96
N ALA A 264 -9.39 9.35 -22.55
CA ALA A 264 -8.06 8.79 -22.34
C ALA A 264 -6.92 9.76 -22.72
N ALA A 265 -7.17 10.75 -23.59
CA ALA A 265 -6.16 11.73 -23.96
C ALA A 265 -5.74 12.64 -22.81
N THR A 266 -6.56 12.74 -21.74
CA THR A 266 -6.28 13.55 -20.56
C THR A 266 -5.89 12.73 -19.32
N ASP A 267 -5.83 11.40 -19.46
CA ASP A 267 -5.65 10.47 -18.35
C ASP A 267 -4.57 9.43 -18.71
N GLN A 268 -3.48 9.42 -17.99
CA GLN A 268 -2.33 8.57 -18.29
C GLN A 268 -2.28 7.28 -17.44
N VAL A 269 -3.18 7.11 -16.47
CA VAL A 269 -3.13 5.95 -15.55
C VAL A 269 -4.34 5.02 -15.68
N ARG A 270 -5.48 5.50 -16.24
CA ARG A 270 -6.71 4.71 -16.36
C ARG A 270 -6.89 4.22 -17.80
N SER A 271 -6.89 2.90 -17.98
CA SER A 271 -7.06 2.28 -19.31
C SER A 271 -8.52 2.17 -19.75
N ALA A 272 -9.46 2.13 -18.81
CA ALA A 272 -10.91 2.01 -19.04
C ALA A 272 -11.29 0.93 -20.06
N LEU A 273 -10.74 -0.28 -19.95
CA LEU A 273 -10.93 -1.36 -20.95
C LEU A 273 -12.33 -1.98 -20.91
N PRO A 274 -12.93 -2.38 -19.75
CA PRO A 274 -14.28 -2.94 -19.71
C PRO A 274 -15.37 -1.93 -20.12
N ASP A 275 -16.47 -2.41 -20.69
CA ASP A 275 -17.66 -1.57 -20.92
C ASP A 275 -18.43 -1.36 -19.62
N GLU A 276 -18.39 -2.35 -18.74
CA GLU A 276 -19.11 -2.39 -17.47
C GLU A 276 -18.26 -3.04 -16.40
N ILE A 277 -18.38 -2.56 -15.16
CA ILE A 277 -17.76 -3.20 -13.97
C ILE A 277 -18.86 -3.47 -12.97
N VAL A 278 -18.99 -4.73 -12.54
CA VAL A 278 -20.03 -5.16 -11.58
C VAL A 278 -19.37 -5.62 -10.29
N PHE A 279 -19.61 -4.89 -9.21
CA PHE A 279 -19.22 -5.29 -7.85
C PHE A 279 -20.33 -6.18 -7.28
N SER A 280 -20.02 -7.43 -6.97
CA SER A 280 -20.89 -8.36 -6.25
C SER A 280 -20.56 -8.31 -4.77
N LEU A 281 -21.46 -7.74 -3.96
CA LEU A 281 -21.25 -7.45 -2.55
C LEU A 281 -21.76 -8.58 -1.64
N GLY A 282 -21.31 -8.60 -0.39
CA GLY A 282 -21.77 -9.51 0.65
C GLY A 282 -21.49 -10.97 0.35
N GLN A 283 -20.47 -11.27 -0.44
CA GLN A 283 -20.11 -12.64 -0.78
C GLN A 283 -19.42 -13.33 0.40
N ASP A 284 -19.61 -14.63 0.53
CA ASP A 284 -18.84 -15.45 1.45
C ASP A 284 -17.43 -15.72 0.89
N GLU A 285 -16.38 -15.55 1.71
CA GLU A 285 -14.97 -15.64 1.30
C GLU A 285 -14.61 -17.02 0.73
N ASP A 286 -15.07 -18.10 1.38
CA ASP A 286 -14.84 -19.46 0.90
C ASP A 286 -15.54 -19.70 -0.44
N THR A 287 -16.76 -19.18 -0.59
CA THR A 287 -17.54 -19.25 -1.83
C THR A 287 -16.85 -18.50 -2.97
N VAL A 288 -16.36 -17.28 -2.74
CA VAL A 288 -15.59 -16.51 -3.72
C VAL A 288 -14.36 -17.29 -4.18
N SER A 289 -13.59 -17.80 -3.24
CA SER A 289 -12.40 -18.62 -3.55
C SER A 289 -12.74 -19.84 -4.40
N GLN A 290 -13.80 -20.58 -4.05
CA GLN A 290 -14.22 -21.79 -4.81
C GLN A 290 -14.73 -21.45 -6.21
N ARG A 291 -15.49 -20.34 -6.38
CA ARG A 291 -15.95 -19.86 -7.69
C ARG A 291 -14.76 -19.54 -8.62
N LEU A 292 -13.78 -18.81 -8.12
CA LEU A 292 -12.58 -18.45 -8.90
C LEU A 292 -11.69 -19.68 -9.18
N ILE A 293 -11.60 -20.64 -8.26
CA ILE A 293 -10.90 -21.90 -8.52
C ILE A 293 -11.60 -22.66 -9.64
N ALA A 294 -12.94 -22.72 -9.63
CA ALA A 294 -13.73 -23.42 -10.65
C ALA A 294 -13.70 -22.76 -12.03
N ASP A 295 -13.50 -21.45 -12.09
CA ASP A 295 -13.29 -20.68 -13.32
C ASP A 295 -14.36 -20.94 -14.39
N SER A 296 -15.63 -20.72 -14.05
CA SER A 296 -16.75 -21.06 -14.94
C SER A 296 -17.74 -19.91 -15.13
N GLY A 297 -18.31 -19.78 -16.33
CA GLY A 297 -19.28 -18.72 -16.64
C GLY A 297 -18.71 -17.33 -16.40
N ASN A 298 -19.42 -16.47 -15.67
CA ASN A 298 -18.98 -15.10 -15.38
C ASN A 298 -17.74 -15.04 -14.47
N ASP A 299 -17.43 -16.10 -13.73
CA ASP A 299 -16.28 -16.13 -12.85
C ASP A 299 -14.95 -16.16 -13.61
N GLN A 300 -14.97 -16.48 -14.91
CA GLN A 300 -13.81 -16.33 -15.79
C GLN A 300 -13.40 -14.86 -15.98
N TYR A 301 -14.34 -13.92 -15.84
CA TYR A 301 -14.17 -12.48 -15.98
C TYR A 301 -14.15 -11.76 -14.63
N ALA A 302 -13.93 -12.51 -13.53
CA ALA A 302 -14.02 -12.01 -12.18
C ALA A 302 -12.67 -12.05 -11.44
N PHE A 303 -12.54 -11.22 -10.41
CA PHE A 303 -11.48 -11.35 -9.43
C PHE A 303 -12.00 -11.11 -8.01
N SER A 304 -11.25 -11.57 -6.99
CA SER A 304 -11.54 -11.30 -5.59
C SER A 304 -10.99 -9.95 -5.16
N ALA A 305 -11.82 -9.13 -4.51
CA ALA A 305 -11.36 -7.93 -3.83
C ALA A 305 -10.64 -8.24 -2.50
N GLN A 306 -10.77 -9.45 -1.97
CA GLN A 306 -10.14 -9.90 -0.72
C GLN A 306 -8.93 -10.78 -0.98
N LEU A 307 -8.00 -10.75 -0.01
CA LEU A 307 -6.82 -11.61 0.04
C LEU A 307 -7.21 -13.08 0.16
N LEU A 308 -6.41 -13.96 -0.44
CA LEU A 308 -6.50 -15.38 -0.12
C LEU A 308 -5.99 -15.65 1.30
N THR A 309 -6.75 -16.45 2.05
CA THR A 309 -6.26 -16.97 3.33
C THR A 309 -5.08 -17.93 3.11
N ALA A 310 -4.24 -18.15 4.14
CA ALA A 310 -3.09 -19.05 4.04
C ALA A 310 -3.49 -20.47 3.58
N SER A 311 -4.66 -20.97 4.02
CA SER A 311 -5.17 -22.27 3.61
C SER A 311 -5.58 -22.31 2.14
N LYS A 312 -6.20 -21.25 1.63
CA LYS A 312 -6.58 -21.14 0.21
C LYS A 312 -5.37 -20.92 -0.68
N LEU A 313 -4.40 -20.12 -0.22
CA LEU A 313 -3.13 -19.92 -0.92
C LEU A 313 -2.41 -21.28 -1.11
N ALA A 314 -2.34 -22.09 -0.07
CA ALA A 314 -1.76 -23.44 -0.15
C ALA A 314 -2.53 -24.34 -1.15
N GLN A 315 -3.88 -24.28 -1.13
CA GLN A 315 -4.73 -25.04 -2.07
C GLN A 315 -4.50 -24.61 -3.53
N VAL A 316 -4.47 -23.30 -3.78
CA VAL A 316 -4.27 -22.72 -5.12
C VAL A 316 -2.86 -23.02 -5.64
N SER A 317 -1.83 -22.84 -4.81
CA SER A 317 -0.43 -23.09 -5.19
C SER A 317 -0.13 -24.56 -5.48
N ALA A 318 -0.92 -25.49 -4.94
CA ALA A 318 -0.79 -26.93 -5.22
C ALA A 318 -1.42 -27.37 -6.55
N ASN A 319 -2.10 -26.48 -7.29
CA ASN A 319 -2.78 -26.79 -8.54
C ASN A 319 -2.28 -25.86 -9.67
N ASP A 320 -1.44 -26.39 -10.57
CA ASP A 320 -0.79 -25.64 -11.63
C ASP A 320 -1.76 -24.83 -12.51
N SER A 321 -2.95 -25.37 -12.82
CA SER A 321 -3.94 -24.67 -13.65
C SER A 321 -4.61 -23.49 -12.94
N VAL A 322 -4.66 -23.51 -11.62
CA VAL A 322 -5.20 -22.43 -10.80
C VAL A 322 -4.12 -21.43 -10.41
N SER A 323 -2.91 -21.92 -10.07
CA SER A 323 -1.78 -21.09 -9.67
C SER A 323 -1.32 -20.14 -10.79
N ALA A 324 -1.54 -20.49 -12.05
CA ALA A 324 -1.31 -19.62 -13.21
C ALA A 324 -2.17 -18.32 -13.19
N ARG A 325 -3.23 -18.30 -12.36
CA ARG A 325 -4.15 -17.15 -12.18
C ARG A 325 -4.02 -16.51 -10.78
N LEU A 326 -2.98 -16.90 -10.05
CA LEU A 326 -2.62 -16.33 -8.76
C LEU A 326 -1.69 -15.14 -9.00
N ALA A 327 -2.09 -13.96 -8.57
CA ALA A 327 -1.21 -12.80 -8.51
C ALA A 327 -0.81 -12.57 -7.05
N THR A 328 0.48 -12.57 -6.80
CA THR A 328 1.07 -12.33 -5.46
C THR A 328 1.99 -11.14 -5.55
N SER A 329 1.85 -10.19 -4.62
CA SER A 329 2.78 -9.06 -4.54
C SER A 329 4.17 -9.54 -4.16
N ASP A 330 5.18 -8.76 -4.50
CA ASP A 330 6.43 -8.79 -3.76
C ASP A 330 6.18 -8.38 -2.29
N PRO A 331 7.15 -8.64 -1.37
CA PRO A 331 6.99 -8.23 0.02
C PRO A 331 6.68 -6.73 0.12
N GLY A 332 5.63 -6.35 0.84
CA GLY A 332 5.14 -4.97 0.98
C GLY A 332 4.80 -4.64 2.44
N PRO A 333 3.53 -4.79 2.89
CA PRO A 333 3.10 -4.37 4.22
C PRO A 333 3.97 -4.92 5.35
N LEU A 334 4.38 -4.05 6.27
CA LEU A 334 5.24 -4.38 7.39
C LEU A 334 4.45 -5.06 8.52
N LEU A 335 5.04 -6.11 9.08
CA LEU A 335 4.70 -6.65 10.39
C LEU A 335 5.92 -6.50 11.29
N TYR A 336 5.78 -5.83 12.43
CA TYR A 336 6.88 -5.60 13.35
C TYR A 336 6.46 -5.83 14.80
N LEU A 337 7.43 -6.11 15.67
CA LEU A 337 7.26 -6.15 17.11
C LEU A 337 7.59 -4.76 17.67
N ALA A 338 6.61 -4.03 18.15
CA ALA A 338 6.82 -2.78 18.87
C ALA A 338 7.30 -3.09 20.29
N ILE A 339 8.31 -2.35 20.75
CA ILE A 339 8.88 -2.43 22.09
C ILE A 339 8.54 -1.11 22.81
N ASN A 340 7.78 -1.19 23.88
CA ASN A 340 7.43 -0.02 24.67
C ASN A 340 8.68 0.53 25.38
N THR A 341 9.23 1.62 24.87
CA THR A 341 10.51 2.18 25.33
C THR A 341 10.41 2.87 26.69
N GLU A 342 9.21 3.27 27.13
CA GLU A 342 8.98 3.78 28.47
C GLU A 342 9.07 2.67 29.53
N ARG A 343 8.86 1.41 29.18
CA ARG A 343 8.89 0.26 30.07
C ARG A 343 10.17 -0.57 29.93
N ILE A 344 10.65 -0.77 28.71
CA ILE A 344 11.93 -1.42 28.43
C ILE A 344 12.95 -0.33 28.08
N THR A 345 13.41 0.40 29.10
CA THR A 345 14.26 1.58 28.96
C THR A 345 15.72 1.25 28.63
N ASP A 346 16.20 0.06 29.01
CA ASP A 346 17.59 -0.38 28.74
C ASP A 346 17.77 -0.74 27.25
N PRO A 347 18.60 -0.01 26.47
CA PRO A 347 18.78 -0.29 25.04
C PRO A 347 19.41 -1.66 24.77
N GLU A 348 20.27 -2.19 25.67
CA GLU A 348 20.85 -3.53 25.48
C GLU A 348 19.79 -4.63 25.65
N VAL A 349 18.78 -4.43 26.49
CA VAL A 349 17.64 -5.36 26.60
C VAL A 349 16.81 -5.32 25.30
N ARG A 350 16.57 -4.13 24.72
CA ARG A 350 15.87 -4.02 23.43
C ARG A 350 16.66 -4.66 22.30
N GLN A 351 17.98 -4.46 22.26
CA GLN A 351 18.87 -5.12 21.29
C GLN A 351 18.87 -6.64 21.47
N ALA A 352 18.90 -7.14 22.70
CA ALA A 352 18.80 -8.57 22.97
C ALA A 352 17.49 -9.18 22.45
N ILE A 353 16.36 -8.49 22.65
CA ILE A 353 15.07 -8.88 22.08
C ILE A 353 15.16 -8.93 20.56
N ALA A 354 15.76 -7.91 19.91
CA ALA A 354 15.88 -7.85 18.46
C ALA A 354 16.73 -9.00 17.88
N TYR A 355 17.85 -9.32 18.50
CA TYR A 355 18.68 -10.47 18.10
C TYR A 355 18.02 -11.83 18.36
N ALA A 356 17.18 -11.94 19.42
CA ALA A 356 16.59 -13.22 19.82
C ALA A 356 15.40 -13.65 18.95
N VAL A 357 14.66 -12.71 18.37
CA VAL A 357 13.42 -13.04 17.65
C VAL A 357 13.72 -13.82 16.38
N ASP A 358 13.22 -15.07 16.29
CA ASP A 358 13.25 -15.89 15.08
C ASP A 358 12.20 -15.38 14.07
N LYS A 359 12.62 -14.46 13.20
CA LYS A 359 11.80 -13.90 12.13
C LYS A 359 11.29 -14.98 11.16
N THR A 360 12.06 -16.08 10.98
CA THR A 360 11.66 -17.23 10.15
C THR A 360 10.53 -18.03 10.80
N ALA A 361 10.50 -18.15 12.13
CA ALA A 361 9.38 -18.74 12.83
C ALA A 361 8.09 -17.92 12.62
N VAL A 362 8.19 -16.59 12.68
CA VAL A 362 7.07 -15.69 12.35
C VAL A 362 6.62 -15.86 10.90
N GLN A 363 7.55 -15.87 9.93
CA GLN A 363 7.26 -16.07 8.52
C GLN A 363 6.47 -17.39 8.27
N ARG A 364 6.86 -18.47 8.96
CA ARG A 364 6.15 -19.76 8.85
C ARG A 364 4.69 -19.69 9.27
N THR A 365 4.33 -18.85 10.27
CA THR A 365 2.91 -18.66 10.67
C THR A 365 2.05 -18.04 9.57
N LEU A 366 2.68 -17.34 8.61
CA LEU A 366 2.03 -16.66 7.49
C LEU A 366 2.07 -17.47 6.19
N GLY A 367 2.52 -18.73 6.22
CA GLY A 367 2.63 -19.58 5.03
C GLY A 367 4.04 -19.63 4.42
N GLY A 368 5.06 -19.24 5.19
CA GLY A 368 6.46 -19.24 4.74
C GLY A 368 6.75 -18.15 3.71
N GLU A 369 7.64 -18.42 2.78
CA GLU A 369 8.06 -17.49 1.72
C GLU A 369 6.93 -17.10 0.76
N LEU A 370 5.88 -17.91 0.65
CA LEU A 370 4.70 -17.56 -0.15
C LEU A 370 3.88 -16.44 0.51
N GLY A 371 3.88 -16.35 1.83
CA GLY A 371 3.07 -15.40 2.58
C GLY A 371 3.81 -14.15 3.05
N ALA A 372 5.15 -14.19 3.14
CA ALA A 372 5.94 -13.06 3.60
C ALA A 372 7.43 -13.20 3.25
N GLY A 373 8.13 -12.06 3.08
CA GLY A 373 9.58 -11.93 3.13
C GLY A 373 10.05 -11.53 4.53
N ILE A 374 11.30 -11.77 4.88
CA ILE A 374 11.90 -11.27 6.12
C ILE A 374 12.07 -9.75 6.01
N ALA A 375 11.63 -9.01 7.03
CA ALA A 375 11.81 -7.57 7.13
C ALA A 375 13.05 -7.23 7.97
N THR A 376 13.75 -6.18 7.54
CA THR A 376 14.94 -5.66 8.23
C THR A 376 14.87 -4.16 8.50
N THR A 377 13.93 -3.45 7.84
CA THR A 377 13.75 -1.99 7.87
C THR A 377 12.30 -1.63 8.19
N TYR A 378 12.05 -0.39 8.63
CA TYR A 378 10.68 0.11 8.89
C TYR A 378 10.04 0.70 7.63
N ILE A 379 10.83 1.31 6.73
CA ILE A 379 10.32 1.68 5.41
C ILE A 379 10.11 0.39 4.60
N THR A 380 8.89 0.21 4.13
CA THR A 380 8.49 -1.01 3.42
C THR A 380 9.05 -1.09 2.01
N PRO A 381 9.37 -2.28 1.49
CA PRO A 381 9.80 -2.45 0.11
C PRO A 381 8.82 -1.84 -0.90
N GLY A 382 9.34 -1.29 -1.98
CA GLY A 382 8.55 -0.61 -3.02
C GLY A 382 8.22 0.85 -2.72
N ILE A 383 8.75 1.42 -1.62
CA ILE A 383 8.58 2.84 -1.26
C ILE A 383 9.90 3.59 -1.47
N PRO A 384 9.90 4.80 -2.08
CA PRO A 384 11.10 5.63 -2.21
C PRO A 384 11.79 5.89 -0.85
N GLY A 385 13.10 5.71 -0.78
CA GLY A 385 13.87 5.85 0.46
C GLY A 385 14.05 4.55 1.25
N GLN A 386 13.46 3.44 0.81
CA GLN A 386 13.78 2.13 1.40
C GLN A 386 15.22 1.74 1.01
N GLU A 387 16.01 1.33 2.01
CA GLU A 387 17.36 0.79 1.84
C GLU A 387 17.46 -0.58 2.50
N ASP A 388 18.26 -1.47 1.91
CA ASP A 388 18.52 -2.78 2.49
C ASP A 388 19.63 -2.70 3.54
N TYR A 389 19.29 -2.98 4.79
CA TYR A 389 20.24 -3.19 5.89
C TYR A 389 19.67 -4.16 6.91
N ASP A 390 20.49 -4.84 7.68
CA ASP A 390 20.07 -5.67 8.81
C ASP A 390 21.01 -5.41 10.00
N LEU A 391 20.55 -4.61 10.96
CA LEU A 391 21.34 -4.30 12.15
C LEU A 391 21.26 -5.42 13.20
N TYR A 392 20.20 -6.21 13.18
CA TYR A 392 19.92 -7.23 14.19
C TYR A 392 19.52 -8.55 13.53
N PRO A 393 20.47 -9.20 12.81
CA PRO A 393 20.24 -10.56 12.32
C PRO A 393 20.01 -11.51 13.50
N THR A 394 19.15 -12.50 13.36
CA THR A 394 18.85 -13.44 14.45
C THR A 394 20.11 -14.11 14.96
N ASP A 395 20.48 -13.83 16.20
CA ASP A 395 21.67 -14.35 16.90
C ASP A 395 21.38 -14.53 18.40
N MET A 396 21.01 -15.74 18.78
CA MET A 396 20.63 -16.07 20.16
C MET A 396 21.81 -15.97 21.14
N ASP A 397 23.04 -16.25 20.69
CA ASP A 397 24.23 -16.18 21.55
C ASP A 397 24.57 -14.72 21.86
N LYS A 398 24.46 -13.84 20.86
CA LYS A 398 24.61 -12.39 21.03
C LYS A 398 23.52 -11.82 21.94
N ALA A 399 22.28 -12.26 21.76
CA ALA A 399 21.16 -11.86 22.62
C ALA A 399 21.41 -12.22 24.10
N LYS A 400 21.92 -13.42 24.38
CA LYS A 400 22.27 -13.87 25.74
C LYS A 400 23.43 -13.08 26.32
N GLU A 401 24.45 -12.75 25.52
CA GLU A 401 25.60 -11.92 25.96
C GLU A 401 25.10 -10.53 26.43
N LEU A 402 24.18 -9.90 25.69
CA LEU A 402 23.61 -8.59 26.05
C LEU A 402 22.77 -8.61 27.34
N LEU A 403 22.20 -9.76 27.71
CA LEU A 403 21.43 -9.93 28.94
C LEU A 403 22.26 -10.41 30.12
N GLU A 404 23.55 -10.69 29.97
CA GLU A 404 24.38 -11.17 31.04
C GLU A 404 24.41 -10.18 32.24
N GLY A 405 23.97 -10.64 33.41
CA GLY A 405 23.90 -9.84 34.63
C GLY A 405 22.72 -8.85 34.70
N LYS A 406 21.80 -8.87 33.74
CA LYS A 406 20.60 -8.03 33.75
C LYS A 406 19.39 -8.79 34.31
N GLU A 407 18.58 -8.10 35.10
CA GLU A 407 17.29 -8.60 35.56
C GLU A 407 16.18 -7.94 34.73
N VAL A 408 15.46 -8.73 33.93
CA VAL A 408 14.31 -8.28 33.15
C VAL A 408 13.04 -8.80 33.82
N PRO A 409 12.08 -7.93 34.20
CA PRO A 409 10.81 -8.37 34.75
C PRO A 409 10.02 -9.19 33.74
N GLU A 410 8.94 -9.84 34.18
CA GLU A 410 8.01 -10.51 33.28
C GLU A 410 7.40 -9.48 32.31
N LEU A 411 7.45 -9.78 31.00
CA LEU A 411 6.96 -8.92 29.93
C LEU A 411 5.55 -9.30 29.51
N ILE A 412 4.73 -8.31 29.27
CA ILE A 412 3.35 -8.44 28.74
C ILE A 412 3.39 -8.20 27.23
N LEU A 413 3.06 -9.22 26.45
CA LEU A 413 2.89 -9.14 24.99
C LEU A 413 1.38 -8.96 24.68
N LEU A 414 0.99 -7.72 24.43
CA LEU A 414 -0.37 -7.38 24.03
C LEU A 414 -0.66 -7.91 22.62
N SER A 415 -1.77 -8.59 22.42
CA SER A 415 -2.15 -9.21 21.15
C SER A 415 -3.63 -9.07 20.87
N GLN A 416 -4.01 -9.03 19.59
CA GLN A 416 -5.40 -9.24 19.19
C GLN A 416 -5.78 -10.72 19.37
N ASN A 417 -7.00 -10.99 19.83
CA ASN A 417 -7.53 -12.33 20.05
C ASN A 417 -8.11 -12.92 18.75
N ASN A 418 -7.24 -13.11 17.74
CA ASN A 418 -7.57 -13.87 16.56
C ASN A 418 -6.44 -14.87 16.25
N GLU A 419 -6.77 -15.95 15.55
CA GLU A 419 -5.86 -17.08 15.33
C GLU A 419 -4.51 -16.66 14.73
N ALA A 420 -4.54 -15.81 13.70
CA ALA A 420 -3.32 -15.38 13.00
C ALA A 420 -2.41 -14.53 13.92
N ARG A 421 -2.98 -13.58 14.68
CA ARG A 421 -2.22 -12.73 15.60
C ARG A 421 -1.66 -13.52 16.77
N LEU A 422 -2.44 -14.46 17.31
CA LEU A 422 -1.99 -15.33 18.39
C LEU A 422 -0.83 -16.25 17.94
N ALA A 423 -0.89 -16.81 16.72
CA ALA A 423 0.19 -17.63 16.20
C ALA A 423 1.51 -16.84 16.07
N ILE A 424 1.45 -15.59 15.61
CA ILE A 424 2.61 -14.70 15.54
C ILE A 424 3.14 -14.37 16.93
N SER A 425 2.25 -13.99 17.86
CA SER A 425 2.63 -13.66 19.24
C SER A 425 3.25 -14.88 19.96
N GLN A 426 2.79 -16.09 19.69
CA GLN A 426 3.37 -17.32 20.21
C GLN A 426 4.78 -17.59 19.66
N ALA A 427 5.02 -17.32 18.36
CA ALA A 427 6.36 -17.46 17.78
C ALA A 427 7.36 -16.46 18.42
N VAL A 428 6.93 -15.21 18.66
CA VAL A 428 7.72 -14.21 19.38
C VAL A 428 7.96 -14.65 20.83
N GLN A 429 6.90 -15.06 21.54
CA GLN A 429 7.00 -15.54 22.93
C GLN A 429 7.98 -16.71 23.04
N GLN A 430 7.95 -17.66 22.12
CA GLN A 430 8.88 -18.80 22.11
C GLN A 430 10.33 -18.32 22.00
N SER A 431 10.66 -17.45 21.05
CA SER A 431 12.00 -16.90 20.88
C SER A 431 12.51 -16.21 22.16
N LEU A 432 11.67 -15.39 22.77
CA LEU A 432 12.04 -14.68 24.00
C LEU A 432 12.13 -15.61 25.22
N THR A 433 11.36 -16.69 25.25
CA THR A 433 11.46 -17.73 26.27
C THR A 433 12.78 -18.51 26.15
N GLU A 434 13.25 -18.80 24.93
CA GLU A 434 14.55 -19.42 24.65
C GLU A 434 15.72 -18.51 25.06
N LEU A 435 15.53 -17.19 24.98
CA LEU A 435 16.47 -16.20 25.52
C LEU A 435 16.52 -16.20 27.07
N GLY A 436 15.49 -16.76 27.72
CA GLY A 436 15.37 -16.83 29.19
C GLY A 436 14.43 -15.78 29.78
N LEU A 437 13.73 -15.00 28.95
CA LEU A 437 12.74 -14.02 29.39
C LEU A 437 11.40 -14.69 29.70
N LYS A 438 10.68 -14.14 30.67
CA LYS A 438 9.29 -14.52 30.93
C LYS A 438 8.39 -13.59 30.13
N VAL A 439 7.55 -14.13 29.28
CA VAL A 439 6.61 -13.37 28.44
C VAL A 439 5.21 -13.95 28.57
N THR A 440 4.25 -13.11 28.93
CA THR A 440 2.82 -13.48 28.99
C THR A 440 2.07 -12.79 27.85
N ILE A 441 1.40 -13.57 26.98
CA ILE A 441 0.51 -13.04 25.94
C ILE A 441 -0.79 -12.61 26.59
N ASP A 442 -1.21 -11.36 26.34
CA ASP A 442 -2.47 -10.80 26.78
C ASP A 442 -3.41 -10.56 25.60
N PRO A 443 -4.29 -11.52 25.24
CA PRO A 443 -5.16 -11.45 24.09
C PRO A 443 -6.38 -10.56 24.36
N GLN A 444 -6.63 -9.59 23.47
CA GLN A 444 -7.72 -8.63 23.55
C GLN A 444 -8.61 -8.67 22.31
N THR A 445 -9.87 -8.26 22.41
CA THR A 445 -10.69 -7.95 21.23
C THR A 445 -10.04 -6.82 20.44
N THR A 446 -10.39 -6.68 19.15
CA THR A 446 -9.81 -5.64 18.29
C THR A 446 -9.97 -4.24 18.91
N ASP A 447 -11.16 -3.92 19.42
CA ASP A 447 -11.44 -2.61 20.01
C ASP A 447 -10.62 -2.37 21.29
N ALA A 448 -10.58 -3.36 22.22
CA ALA A 448 -9.81 -3.25 23.45
C ALA A 448 -8.30 -3.23 23.18
N TYR A 449 -7.82 -3.94 22.16
CA TYR A 449 -6.44 -3.87 21.69
C TYR A 449 -6.12 -2.45 21.21
N THR A 450 -6.94 -1.90 20.30
CA THR A 450 -6.74 -0.57 19.74
C THR A 450 -6.76 0.49 20.84
N GLU A 451 -7.77 0.45 21.72
CA GLU A 451 -7.85 1.38 22.85
C GLU A 451 -6.59 1.35 23.73
N ARG A 452 -6.12 0.15 24.11
CA ARG A 452 -4.93 0.02 24.97
C ARG A 452 -3.63 0.41 24.27
N ALA A 453 -3.48 0.08 22.99
CA ALA A 453 -2.26 0.36 22.25
C ALA A 453 -2.14 1.83 21.85
N THR A 454 -3.25 2.47 21.41
CA THR A 454 -3.21 3.79 20.80
C THR A 454 -3.76 4.92 21.68
N GLN A 455 -4.65 4.62 22.66
CA GLN A 455 -5.27 5.63 23.51
C GLN A 455 -4.83 5.55 24.98
N GLY A 456 -4.33 4.36 25.40
CA GLY A 456 -3.85 4.15 26.76
C GLY A 456 -2.55 4.87 27.07
N ASP A 457 -2.18 4.88 28.34
CA ASP A 457 -0.94 5.48 28.87
C ASP A 457 0.31 4.58 28.68
N GLY A 458 0.17 3.42 27.99
CA GLY A 458 1.25 2.47 27.78
C GLY A 458 1.63 1.61 28.98
N SER A 459 1.01 1.83 30.16
CA SER A 459 1.38 1.14 31.40
C SER A 459 1.05 -0.36 31.42
N THR A 460 0.25 -0.84 30.47
CA THR A 460 -0.36 -2.18 30.48
C THR A 460 0.29 -3.20 29.55
N TYR A 461 1.31 -2.81 28.78
CA TYR A 461 2.04 -3.72 27.87
C TYR A 461 3.50 -3.31 27.71
N ASP A 462 4.35 -4.30 27.45
CA ASP A 462 5.78 -4.14 27.18
C ASP A 462 6.09 -4.32 25.68
N LEU A 463 5.34 -5.21 25.04
CA LEU A 463 5.50 -5.61 23.65
C LEU A 463 4.15 -5.67 22.95
N THR A 464 4.10 -5.39 21.66
CA THR A 464 2.94 -5.69 20.82
C THR A 464 3.32 -5.92 19.36
N VAL A 465 2.59 -6.82 18.67
CA VAL A 465 2.79 -7.06 17.22
C VAL A 465 1.86 -6.16 16.43
N VAL A 466 2.45 -5.34 15.56
CA VAL A 466 1.76 -4.35 14.75
C VAL A 466 1.89 -4.69 13.27
N SER A 467 0.82 -4.47 12.52
CA SER A 467 0.84 -4.47 11.05
C SER A 467 0.70 -3.04 10.55
N TRP A 468 1.53 -2.65 9.61
CA TRP A 468 1.49 -1.33 9.00
C TRP A 468 1.45 -1.42 7.48
N ASN A 469 0.57 -0.65 6.89
CA ASN A 469 0.52 -0.41 5.45
C ASN A 469 0.31 1.10 5.29
N PRO A 470 1.25 1.82 4.68
CA PRO A 470 1.12 3.27 4.53
C PRO A 470 -0.06 3.65 3.63
N ASP A 471 -0.69 4.79 3.87
CA ASP A 471 -1.86 5.26 3.13
C ASP A 471 -1.50 5.85 1.76
N TYR A 472 -0.23 6.21 1.56
CA TYR A 472 0.32 6.68 0.30
C TYR A 472 1.82 6.30 0.20
N PRO A 473 2.38 6.20 -1.00
CA PRO A 473 3.71 5.62 -1.21
C PRO A 473 4.85 6.61 -0.90
N SER A 474 4.93 7.05 0.36
CA SER A 474 6.03 7.85 0.89
C SER A 474 6.62 7.21 2.13
N ALA A 475 7.93 7.33 2.31
CA ALA A 475 8.64 6.91 3.51
C ALA A 475 8.14 7.64 4.77
N ASN A 476 7.67 8.87 4.63
CA ASN A 476 6.98 9.59 5.70
C ASN A 476 5.84 8.77 6.29
N ALA A 477 4.98 8.20 5.45
CA ALA A 477 3.83 7.40 5.89
C ALA A 477 4.24 6.09 6.61
N ASN A 478 5.52 5.71 6.57
CA ASN A 478 6.08 4.63 7.38
C ASN A 478 6.69 5.13 8.70
N ILE A 479 7.32 6.30 8.70
CA ILE A 479 8.16 6.74 9.82
C ILE A 479 7.41 7.65 10.79
N GLN A 480 6.81 8.74 10.33
CA GLN A 480 6.17 9.72 11.22
C GLN A 480 5.07 9.07 12.08
N PRO A 481 4.08 8.34 11.54
CA PRO A 481 3.00 7.80 12.35
C PRO A 481 3.47 6.79 13.41
N LEU A 482 4.59 6.10 13.16
CA LEU A 482 5.07 5.03 14.03
C LEU A 482 6.09 5.49 15.06
N TYR A 483 6.81 6.60 14.82
CA TYR A 483 7.98 6.97 15.62
C TYR A 483 8.05 8.44 16.02
N ALA A 484 7.23 9.35 15.49
CA ALA A 484 7.14 10.71 16.02
C ALA A 484 6.56 10.70 17.44
N SER A 485 7.14 11.48 18.36
CA SER A 485 6.64 11.55 19.73
C SER A 485 5.23 12.13 19.84
N SER A 486 4.82 12.97 18.89
CA SER A 486 3.46 13.51 18.76
C SER A 486 2.40 12.44 18.49
N GLU A 487 2.78 11.27 18.02
CA GLU A 487 1.90 10.14 17.71
C GLU A 487 1.73 9.17 18.91
N ILE A 488 2.23 9.54 20.09
CA ILE A 488 2.09 8.75 21.30
C ILE A 488 0.73 9.00 21.95
N GLY A 489 -0.11 7.97 22.04
CA GLY A 489 -1.44 8.07 22.67
C GLY A 489 -2.44 8.86 21.82
N GLN A 490 -3.58 9.21 22.39
CA GLN A 490 -4.64 10.02 21.76
C GLN A 490 -5.11 9.51 20.39
N GLY A 491 -4.95 8.20 20.12
CA GLY A 491 -5.29 7.59 18.83
C GLY A 491 -4.14 7.50 17.83
N GLY A 492 -2.96 8.03 18.15
CA GLY A 492 -1.77 7.92 17.32
C GLY A 492 -1.18 6.51 17.30
N HIS A 493 -0.31 6.25 16.33
CA HIS A 493 0.19 4.90 16.03
C HIS A 493 1.60 4.60 16.58
N ASN A 494 2.23 5.55 17.31
CA ASN A 494 3.50 5.29 18.00
C ASN A 494 3.27 4.44 19.26
N VAL A 495 2.93 3.18 19.03
CA VAL A 495 2.69 2.20 20.13
C VAL A 495 3.99 1.70 20.76
N SER A 496 5.14 1.99 20.18
CA SER A 496 6.46 1.81 20.81
C SER A 496 6.71 2.84 21.91
N ARG A 497 5.92 3.90 21.97
CA ARG A 497 6.06 5.05 22.87
C ARG A 497 7.48 5.64 22.84
N TYR A 498 8.05 5.57 21.63
CA TYR A 498 9.38 6.07 21.36
C TYR A 498 9.37 7.59 21.29
N SER A 499 10.25 8.22 22.06
CA SER A 499 10.36 9.67 22.12
C SER A 499 11.84 10.05 22.19
N GLU A 500 12.35 10.57 21.10
CA GLU A 500 13.72 11.04 20.98
C GLU A 500 13.73 12.39 20.27
N PRO A 501 14.07 13.50 20.97
CA PRO A 501 13.99 14.86 20.42
C PRO A 501 14.78 15.08 19.12
N GLU A 502 15.90 14.37 18.96
CA GLU A 502 16.69 14.42 17.73
C GLU A 502 15.97 13.78 16.55
N VAL A 503 15.25 12.67 16.77
CA VAL A 503 14.45 12.00 15.75
C VAL A 503 13.25 12.87 15.35
N ASP A 504 12.55 13.48 16.31
CA ASP A 504 11.45 14.42 16.03
C ASP A 504 11.93 15.62 15.17
N ARG A 505 13.13 16.15 15.47
CA ARG A 505 13.73 17.20 14.67
C ARG A 505 14.04 16.74 13.24
N LEU A 506 14.63 15.56 13.08
CA LEU A 506 14.94 14.96 11.76
C LEU A 506 13.67 14.64 10.96
N ILE A 507 12.61 14.15 11.62
CA ILE A 507 11.28 13.97 11.00
C ILE A 507 10.79 15.32 10.44
N THR A 508 10.85 16.39 11.25
CA THR A 508 10.43 17.72 10.82
C THR A 508 11.23 18.22 9.61
N GLU A 509 12.56 18.01 9.61
CA GLU A 509 13.43 18.40 8.49
C GLU A 509 13.18 17.58 7.21
N ALA A 510 12.82 16.31 7.36
CA ALA A 510 12.46 15.45 6.21
C ALA A 510 11.09 15.82 5.64
N LEU A 511 10.12 16.16 6.49
CA LEU A 511 8.78 16.63 6.09
C LEU A 511 8.82 17.93 5.28
N GLN A 512 9.75 18.83 5.60
CA GLN A 512 9.89 20.12 4.94
C GLN A 512 10.60 20.04 3.59
N GLU A 513 11.23 18.90 3.26
CA GLU A 513 11.94 18.72 1.99
C GLU A 513 10.97 18.54 0.83
N THR A 514 11.04 19.41 -0.15
CA THR A 514 10.18 19.40 -1.34
C THR A 514 10.83 18.72 -2.56
N ASP A 515 12.14 18.48 -2.53
CA ASP A 515 12.81 17.64 -3.53
C ASP A 515 12.66 16.18 -3.14
N ALA A 516 12.02 15.39 -4.01
CA ALA A 516 11.67 14.00 -3.72
C ALA A 516 12.90 13.09 -3.49
N GLU A 517 14.02 13.31 -4.21
CA GLU A 517 15.24 12.52 -4.05
C GLU A 517 15.94 12.86 -2.72
N ALA A 518 16.02 14.16 -2.40
CA ALA A 518 16.56 14.63 -1.12
C ALA A 518 15.70 14.14 0.07
N ALA A 519 14.38 14.20 -0.04
CA ALA A 519 13.44 13.67 0.96
C ALA A 519 13.66 12.17 1.18
N ALA A 520 13.71 11.37 0.11
CA ALA A 520 13.96 9.93 0.19
C ALA A 520 15.27 9.61 0.92
N ALA A 521 16.36 10.34 0.64
CA ALA A 521 17.64 10.17 1.33
C ALA A 521 17.58 10.52 2.83
N LYS A 522 16.84 11.57 3.21
CA LYS A 522 16.63 11.92 4.63
C LYS A 522 15.84 10.84 5.36
N TRP A 523 14.78 10.34 4.75
CA TRP A 523 13.96 9.26 5.32
C TRP A 523 14.73 7.96 5.48
N ALA A 524 15.56 7.57 4.51
CA ALA A 524 16.44 6.40 4.60
C ALA A 524 17.44 6.50 5.77
N ALA A 525 18.08 7.67 5.93
CA ALA A 525 18.97 7.93 7.06
C ALA A 525 18.23 7.87 8.41
N LEU A 526 17.01 8.37 8.46
CA LEU A 526 16.17 8.38 9.65
C LEU A 526 15.68 6.97 10.02
N ASP A 527 15.29 6.15 9.05
CA ASP A 527 14.93 4.74 9.27
C ASP A 527 16.07 4.00 9.98
N ARG A 528 17.30 4.15 9.48
CA ARG A 528 18.50 3.55 10.10
C ARG A 528 18.74 4.09 11.51
N ARG A 529 18.62 5.41 11.71
CA ARG A 529 18.79 6.05 13.02
C ARG A 529 17.80 5.53 14.07
N ILE A 530 16.53 5.37 13.67
CA ILE A 530 15.50 4.78 14.53
C ILE A 530 15.82 3.31 14.86
N ALA A 531 16.26 2.56 13.85
CA ALA A 531 16.61 1.15 14.04
C ALA A 531 17.76 0.95 15.06
N GLU A 532 18.70 1.89 15.17
CA GLU A 532 19.79 1.84 16.18
C GLU A 532 19.28 1.92 17.61
N ASP A 533 18.17 2.63 17.87
CA ASP A 533 17.54 2.76 19.19
C ASP A 533 16.63 1.58 19.57
N VAL A 534 16.27 0.75 18.58
CA VAL A 534 15.43 -0.44 18.73
C VAL A 534 14.08 -0.13 19.43
N PRO A 535 13.25 0.80 18.91
CA PRO A 535 11.89 0.95 19.40
C PRO A 535 10.99 -0.21 18.95
N GLY A 536 11.48 -1.07 18.07
CA GLY A 536 10.79 -2.26 17.57
C GLY A 536 11.70 -3.16 16.76
N VAL A 537 11.17 -4.28 16.31
CA VAL A 537 11.87 -5.26 15.49
C VAL A 537 11.05 -5.51 14.23
N PRO A 538 11.52 -5.08 13.04
CA PRO A 538 10.91 -5.51 11.79
C PRO A 538 10.93 -7.05 11.71
N LEU A 539 9.78 -7.66 11.51
CA LEU A 539 9.63 -9.12 11.49
C LEU A 539 9.57 -9.65 10.05
N VAL A 540 8.53 -9.25 9.35
CA VAL A 540 8.29 -9.68 7.97
C VAL A 540 7.57 -8.60 7.17
N ASN A 541 7.80 -8.58 5.86
CA ASN A 541 6.98 -7.88 4.88
C ASN A 541 6.01 -8.88 4.25
N ARG A 542 4.70 -8.65 4.39
CA ARG A 542 3.68 -9.57 3.91
C ARG A 542 3.61 -9.56 2.39
N ARG A 543 3.28 -10.72 1.82
CA ARG A 543 2.89 -10.86 0.42
C ARG A 543 1.37 -10.99 0.37
N ASN A 544 0.74 -10.17 -0.43
CA ASN A 544 -0.69 -10.21 -0.63
C ASN A 544 -1.01 -10.97 -1.91
N SER A 545 -1.84 -12.01 -1.80
CA SER A 545 -2.19 -12.90 -2.90
C SER A 545 -3.67 -12.80 -3.24
N PHE A 546 -3.96 -12.67 -4.54
CA PHE A 546 -5.30 -12.58 -5.09
C PHE A 546 -5.49 -13.56 -6.23
N LEU A 547 -6.70 -14.10 -6.36
CA LEU A 547 -7.05 -15.00 -7.45
C LEU A 547 -7.99 -14.30 -8.43
N HIS A 548 -7.74 -14.49 -9.72
CA HIS A 548 -8.60 -13.96 -10.77
C HIS A 548 -9.03 -15.04 -11.77
N GLY A 549 -10.06 -14.76 -12.55
CA GLY A 549 -10.58 -15.61 -13.61
C GLY A 549 -9.67 -15.61 -14.84
N SER A 550 -9.75 -16.67 -15.63
CA SER A 550 -8.87 -16.91 -16.78
C SER A 550 -8.98 -15.87 -17.91
N LYS A 551 -10.06 -15.09 -17.92
CA LYS A 551 -10.34 -14.05 -18.92
C LYS A 551 -10.03 -12.63 -18.43
N VAL A 552 -9.61 -12.43 -17.18
CA VAL A 552 -9.15 -11.14 -16.69
C VAL A 552 -7.74 -10.87 -17.22
N THR A 553 -7.53 -9.67 -17.75
CA THR A 553 -6.25 -9.23 -18.31
C THR A 553 -5.69 -8.02 -17.57
N GLY A 554 -4.38 -7.82 -17.61
CA GLY A 554 -3.71 -6.71 -16.92
C GLY A 554 -3.66 -6.87 -15.39
N PHE A 555 -3.91 -8.08 -14.86
CA PHE A 555 -3.97 -8.32 -13.42
C PHE A 555 -2.57 -8.46 -12.82
N PHE A 556 -2.23 -7.57 -11.91
CA PHE A 556 -1.01 -7.64 -11.12
C PHE A 556 -1.24 -7.04 -9.72
N VAL A 557 -0.33 -7.33 -8.81
CA VAL A 557 -0.30 -6.77 -7.45
C VAL A 557 1.12 -6.27 -7.17
N ALA A 558 1.30 -4.96 -7.15
CA ALA A 558 2.59 -4.34 -6.83
C ALA A 558 2.93 -4.49 -5.34
N PRO A 559 4.20 -4.34 -4.91
CA PRO A 559 4.57 -4.37 -3.49
C PRO A 559 3.85 -3.27 -2.68
N PHE A 560 3.69 -2.09 -3.24
CA PHE A 560 2.78 -1.06 -2.76
C PHE A 560 1.74 -0.74 -3.84
N PRO A 561 0.45 -0.62 -3.53
CA PRO A 561 -0.20 -0.71 -2.20
C PRO A 561 -0.50 -2.15 -1.76
N ALA A 562 0.03 -3.16 -2.42
CA ALA A 562 -0.21 -4.58 -2.19
C ALA A 562 -1.68 -4.99 -2.43
N TYR A 563 -2.34 -4.28 -3.34
CA TYR A 563 -3.69 -4.54 -3.85
C TYR A 563 -3.70 -4.55 -5.39
N PRO A 564 -4.68 -5.22 -6.02
CA PRO A 564 -4.83 -5.16 -7.47
C PRO A 564 -5.03 -3.73 -7.96
N ASN A 565 -4.41 -3.38 -9.08
CA ASN A 565 -4.63 -2.08 -9.72
C ASN A 565 -5.86 -2.17 -10.64
N TYR A 566 -7.01 -1.66 -10.18
CA TYR A 566 -8.29 -1.71 -10.92
C TYR A 566 -8.27 -0.86 -12.19
N LEU A 567 -7.38 0.13 -12.26
CA LEU A 567 -7.35 1.14 -13.32
C LEU A 567 -6.92 0.60 -14.68
N VAL A 568 -6.22 -0.55 -14.68
CA VAL A 568 -5.62 -1.14 -15.89
C VAL A 568 -6.23 -2.49 -16.26
N LEU A 569 -7.22 -2.96 -15.50
CA LEU A 569 -7.83 -4.26 -15.74
C LEU A 569 -8.71 -4.26 -16.99
N GLY A 570 -8.69 -5.38 -17.70
CA GLY A 570 -9.56 -5.66 -18.82
C GLY A 570 -10.06 -7.10 -18.80
N VAL A 571 -10.85 -7.45 -19.81
CA VAL A 571 -11.31 -8.82 -20.04
C VAL A 571 -11.04 -9.23 -21.48
N SER A 572 -10.71 -10.52 -21.70
CA SER A 572 -10.54 -11.09 -23.04
C SER A 572 -11.81 -11.79 -23.49
N GLU A 573 -12.03 -11.89 -24.79
CA GLU A 573 -13.15 -12.66 -25.38
C GLU A 573 -13.09 -14.17 -25.05
#